data_ad12ef3b01a417fb1dd4c84b3f637a37
#
_entry.id   ad12ef3b01a417fb1dd4c84b3f637a37
#
_cell.length_a   1.000
_cell.length_b   1.000
_cell.length_c   1.000
_cell.angle_alpha   90.00
_cell.angle_beta   90.00
_cell.angle_gamma   90.00
#
_symmetry.space_group_name_H-M   'P 1'
#
loop_
_entity.id
_entity.type
_entity.pdbx_description
1 polymer ?
#
loop_
_entity_poly.entity_id
_entity_poly.type
_entity_poly.pdbx_seq_one_letter_code
_entity_poly.pdbx_strand_id
1 'polypeptide(L)'
;MKKLIKEKKKELVSKLTDDIKESKINLLIGFSGLSVIEMQGLRNDLSGLGCSMKVVKNTLLEKIYENINLGHICTGLKGPIFIVWSKGNEEISVLKKLLLFKEEKQKIDFKIGIINNKIFDEMELIRIGRLSNKQQIDASVVFALRMPFIRIINALRFPATRIIHSLNYIVEKQSSVKIEK
;
A
#
# COMPACT_ATOMS: atom_id res chain seq x y z
N MET A 1 -1.55 28.32 -34.26
CA MET A 1 -1.48 26.92 -33.77
C MET A 1 -0.69 26.72 -32.44
N LYS A 2 0.55 27.22 -32.32
CA LYS A 2 1.37 27.07 -31.07
C LYS A 2 0.73 27.69 -29.78
N LYS A 3 0.00 28.81 -29.89
CA LYS A 3 -0.67 29.48 -28.75
C LYS A 3 -1.82 28.63 -28.16
N LEU A 4 -2.69 28.10 -29.04
CA LEU A 4 -3.80 27.20 -28.63
C LEU A 4 -3.33 25.90 -27.94
N ILE A 5 -2.19 25.34 -28.36
CA ILE A 5 -1.61 24.16 -27.72
C ILE A 5 -1.06 24.49 -26.34
N LYS A 6 -0.52 25.72 -26.16
CA LYS A 6 0.00 26.19 -24.87
C LYS A 6 -1.11 26.48 -23.88
N GLU A 7 -2.23 27.00 -24.33
CA GLU A 7 -3.44 27.26 -23.54
C GLU A 7 -4.08 25.93 -23.08
N LYS A 8 -4.30 25.00 -23.98
CA LYS A 8 -4.81 23.66 -23.63
C LYS A 8 -3.91 22.91 -22.64
N LYS A 9 -2.58 23.07 -22.71
CA LYS A 9 -1.66 22.50 -21.72
C LYS A 9 -1.78 23.16 -20.35
N LYS A 10 -1.99 24.48 -20.30
CA LYS A 10 -2.20 25.21 -19.05
C LYS A 10 -3.51 24.78 -18.38
N GLU A 11 -4.58 24.69 -19.14
CA GLU A 11 -5.89 24.21 -18.66
C GLU A 11 -5.82 22.76 -18.14
N LEU A 12 -5.05 21.88 -18.81
CA LEU A 12 -4.84 20.52 -18.34
C LEU A 12 -4.04 20.48 -17.02
N VAL A 13 -3.04 21.34 -16.89
CA VAL A 13 -2.25 21.45 -15.66
C VAL A 13 -3.11 21.97 -14.52
N SER A 14 -3.91 23.04 -14.73
CA SER A 14 -4.78 23.57 -13.67
C SER A 14 -5.82 22.54 -13.22
N LYS A 15 -6.56 21.93 -14.14
CA LYS A 15 -7.55 20.89 -13.83
C LYS A 15 -6.92 19.71 -13.06
N LEU A 16 -5.78 19.20 -13.51
CA LEU A 16 -5.09 18.11 -12.81
C LEU A 16 -4.55 18.53 -11.46
N THR A 17 -4.09 19.78 -11.32
CA THR A 17 -3.63 20.31 -10.03
C THR A 17 -4.78 20.36 -9.02
N ASP A 18 -5.97 20.79 -9.45
CA ASP A 18 -7.15 20.85 -8.60
C ASP A 18 -7.63 19.44 -8.22
N ASP A 19 -7.72 18.53 -9.19
CA ASP A 19 -8.08 17.13 -8.93
C ASP A 19 -7.11 16.43 -7.98
N ILE A 20 -5.81 16.68 -8.12
CA ILE A 20 -4.75 16.11 -7.26
C ILE A 20 -4.80 16.70 -5.85
N LYS A 21 -5.06 18.01 -5.69
CA LYS A 21 -5.22 18.65 -4.37
C LYS A 21 -6.39 18.11 -3.59
N GLU A 22 -7.49 17.81 -4.26
CA GLU A 22 -8.70 17.26 -3.63
C GLU A 22 -8.63 15.75 -3.39
N SER A 23 -7.66 15.07 -4.00
CA SER A 23 -7.52 13.63 -3.88
C SER A 23 -6.78 13.22 -2.61
N LYS A 24 -7.20 12.10 -2.02
CA LYS A 24 -6.56 11.49 -0.84
C LYS A 24 -5.38 10.61 -1.20
N ILE A 25 -5.41 10.02 -2.40
CA ILE A 25 -4.34 9.18 -2.91
C ILE A 25 -3.88 9.69 -4.27
N ASN A 26 -2.57 9.80 -4.44
CA ASN A 26 -1.90 10.11 -5.68
C ASN A 26 -0.71 9.18 -5.86
N LEU A 27 -0.71 8.39 -6.90
CA LEU A 27 0.35 7.43 -7.19
C LEU A 27 1.02 7.79 -8.52
N LEU A 28 2.33 7.90 -8.50
CA LEU A 28 3.19 8.04 -9.66
C LEU A 28 3.77 6.67 -10.01
N ILE A 29 3.38 6.15 -11.16
CA ILE A 29 3.74 4.80 -11.59
C ILE A 29 4.42 4.89 -12.95
N GLY A 30 5.65 4.39 -13.01
CA GLY A 30 6.38 4.16 -14.24
C GLY A 30 5.85 2.91 -14.94
N PHE A 31 5.86 2.89 -16.26
CA PHE A 31 5.49 1.70 -17.01
C PHE A 31 6.44 1.49 -18.19
N SER A 32 6.62 0.22 -18.58
CA SER A 32 7.42 -0.14 -19.75
C SER A 32 6.78 -1.33 -20.46
N GLY A 33 6.59 -1.19 -21.78
CA GLY A 33 6.08 -2.28 -22.60
C GLY A 33 4.65 -2.73 -22.34
N LEU A 34 3.79 -1.84 -21.78
CA LEU A 34 2.35 -2.11 -21.66
C LEU A 34 1.66 -1.99 -23.01
N SER A 35 0.85 -2.99 -23.37
CA SER A 35 -0.02 -2.90 -24.55
C SER A 35 -1.20 -1.97 -24.29
N VAL A 36 -1.81 -1.47 -25.38
CA VAL A 36 -3.00 -0.61 -25.28
C VAL A 36 -4.16 -1.33 -24.58
N ILE A 37 -4.31 -2.63 -24.83
CA ILE A 37 -5.36 -3.46 -24.25
C ILE A 37 -5.14 -3.59 -22.74
N GLU A 38 -3.91 -3.86 -22.29
CA GLU A 38 -3.54 -3.95 -20.87
C GLU A 38 -3.78 -2.62 -20.15
N MET A 39 -3.41 -1.51 -20.78
CA MET A 39 -3.63 -0.17 -20.24
C MET A 39 -5.13 0.16 -20.10
N GLN A 40 -5.94 -0.26 -21.07
CA GLN A 40 -7.38 -0.06 -21.01
C GLN A 40 -8.04 -0.94 -19.95
N GLY A 41 -7.60 -2.19 -19.83
CA GLY A 41 -8.03 -3.09 -18.75
C GLY A 41 -7.76 -2.50 -17.37
N LEU A 42 -6.52 -2.05 -17.14
CA LEU A 42 -6.13 -1.41 -15.90
C LEU A 42 -6.95 -0.14 -15.60
N ARG A 43 -7.22 0.67 -16.64
CA ARG A 43 -8.06 1.87 -16.47
C ARG A 43 -9.49 1.52 -16.07
N ASN A 44 -10.08 0.51 -16.66
CA ASN A 44 -11.44 0.06 -16.33
C ASN A 44 -11.51 -0.48 -14.89
N ASP A 45 -10.52 -1.28 -14.49
CA ASP A 45 -10.40 -1.81 -13.13
C ASP A 45 -10.28 -0.71 -12.08
N LEU A 46 -9.44 0.30 -12.35
CA LEU A 46 -9.27 1.45 -11.45
C LEU A 46 -10.50 2.36 -11.42
N SER A 47 -11.17 2.54 -12.55
CA SER A 47 -12.43 3.31 -12.62
C SER A 47 -13.53 2.65 -11.78
N GLY A 48 -13.58 1.32 -11.74
CA GLY A 48 -14.49 0.56 -10.86
C GLY A 48 -14.27 0.81 -9.37
N LEU A 49 -13.05 1.23 -8.98
CA LEU A 49 -12.69 1.63 -7.62
C LEU A 49 -12.78 3.15 -7.38
N GLY A 50 -13.41 3.90 -8.29
CA GLY A 50 -13.53 5.36 -8.19
C GLY A 50 -12.22 6.11 -8.38
N CYS A 51 -11.24 5.50 -9.06
CA CYS A 51 -9.97 6.11 -9.37
C CYS A 51 -9.91 6.61 -10.81
N SER A 52 -9.23 7.72 -10.99
CA SER A 52 -8.90 8.25 -12.30
C SER A 52 -7.44 7.97 -12.64
N MET A 53 -7.18 7.57 -13.89
CA MET A 53 -5.84 7.28 -14.40
C MET A 53 -5.54 8.11 -15.63
N LYS A 54 -4.38 8.75 -15.67
CA LYS A 54 -3.93 9.53 -16.82
C LYS A 54 -2.44 9.41 -17.06
N VAL A 55 -2.05 9.22 -18.30
CA VAL A 55 -0.65 9.30 -18.72
C VAL A 55 -0.29 10.76 -18.94
N VAL A 56 0.77 11.23 -18.30
CA VAL A 56 1.20 12.63 -18.32
C VAL A 56 2.70 12.71 -18.62
N LYS A 57 3.09 13.72 -19.35
CA LYS A 57 4.51 13.98 -19.65
C LYS A 57 5.22 14.46 -18.39
N ASN A 58 6.45 13.96 -18.12
CA ASN A 58 7.22 14.29 -16.91
C ASN A 58 7.36 15.79 -16.67
N THR A 59 7.65 16.57 -17.70
CA THR A 59 7.74 18.04 -17.61
C THR A 59 6.43 18.74 -17.21
N LEU A 60 5.27 18.10 -17.41
CA LEU A 60 3.99 18.62 -16.93
C LEU A 60 3.74 18.18 -15.50
N LEU A 61 4.20 16.97 -15.13
CA LEU A 61 4.17 16.48 -13.75
C LEU A 61 4.96 17.39 -12.81
N GLU A 62 6.19 17.74 -13.19
CA GLU A 62 7.02 18.68 -12.44
C GLU A 62 6.25 19.97 -12.13
N LYS A 63 5.63 20.59 -13.15
CA LYS A 63 4.84 21.81 -12.96
C LYS A 63 3.60 21.65 -12.08
N ILE A 64 2.93 20.49 -12.15
CA ILE A 64 1.77 20.19 -11.32
C ILE A 64 2.21 20.11 -9.85
N TYR A 65 3.30 19.37 -9.58
CA TYR A 65 3.80 19.18 -8.23
C TYR A 65 4.53 20.41 -7.67
N GLU A 66 5.15 21.24 -8.50
CA GLU A 66 5.65 22.56 -8.12
C GLU A 66 4.53 23.47 -7.59
N ASN A 67 3.37 23.48 -8.28
CA ASN A 67 2.19 24.25 -7.86
C ASN A 67 1.57 23.76 -6.51
N ILE A 68 1.94 22.56 -6.07
CA ILE A 68 1.49 21.95 -4.81
C ILE A 68 2.58 22.02 -3.72
N ASN A 69 3.71 22.70 -3.99
CA ASN A 69 4.89 22.78 -3.12
C ASN A 69 5.58 21.40 -2.89
N LEU A 70 5.40 20.47 -3.81
CA LEU A 70 5.99 19.13 -3.77
C LEU A 70 6.92 18.85 -4.97
N GLY A 71 7.49 19.89 -5.57
CA GLY A 71 8.33 19.80 -6.76
C GLY A 71 9.56 18.89 -6.62
N HIS A 72 10.11 18.79 -5.40
CA HIS A 72 11.25 17.93 -5.10
C HIS A 72 10.98 16.43 -5.34
N ILE A 73 9.71 16.00 -5.34
CA ILE A 73 9.31 14.61 -5.53
C ILE A 73 9.50 14.16 -6.99
N CYS A 74 9.37 15.10 -7.93
CA CYS A 74 9.47 14.79 -9.36
C CYS A 74 10.90 14.83 -9.90
N THR A 75 11.88 15.27 -9.11
CA THR A 75 13.27 15.31 -9.52
C THR A 75 13.83 13.90 -9.70
N GLY A 76 14.21 13.57 -10.96
CA GLY A 76 14.78 12.27 -11.28
C GLY A 76 13.83 11.22 -11.85
N LEU A 77 12.56 11.57 -12.08
CA LEU A 77 11.61 10.66 -12.72
C LEU A 77 12.00 10.42 -14.19
N LYS A 78 12.41 9.21 -14.51
CA LYS A 78 12.77 8.76 -15.86
C LYS A 78 11.73 7.81 -16.42
N GLY A 79 11.50 7.90 -17.75
CA GLY A 79 10.59 7.03 -18.47
C GLY A 79 9.14 7.53 -18.53
N PRO A 80 8.26 6.79 -19.20
CA PRO A 80 6.83 7.12 -19.28
C PRO A 80 6.15 6.85 -17.93
N ILE A 81 5.32 7.81 -17.51
CA ILE A 81 4.65 7.78 -16.20
C ILE A 81 3.16 8.00 -16.37
N PHE A 82 2.37 7.27 -15.62
CA PHE A 82 0.97 7.59 -15.42
C PHE A 82 0.69 7.94 -13.96
N ILE A 83 -0.29 8.79 -13.77
CA ILE A 83 -0.78 9.15 -12.45
C ILE A 83 -2.10 8.43 -12.21
N VAL A 84 -2.27 7.92 -11.00
CA VAL A 84 -3.55 7.42 -10.50
C VAL A 84 -3.93 8.28 -9.30
N TRP A 85 -5.16 8.82 -9.30
CA TRP A 85 -5.66 9.58 -8.16
C TRP A 85 -7.09 9.17 -7.84
N SER A 86 -7.43 9.29 -6.55
CA SER A 86 -8.77 9.01 -6.06
C SER A 86 -9.17 9.96 -4.94
N LYS A 87 -10.43 10.34 -4.93
CA LYS A 87 -11.07 11.12 -3.85
C LYS A 87 -11.71 10.19 -2.79
N GLY A 88 -11.81 8.90 -3.08
CA GLY A 88 -12.42 7.90 -2.19
C GLY A 88 -11.53 7.46 -1.03
N ASN A 89 -12.09 6.64 -0.14
CA ASN A 89 -11.40 6.09 1.03
C ASN A 89 -10.83 4.68 0.78
N GLU A 90 -10.82 4.20 -0.47
CA GLU A 90 -10.37 2.85 -0.83
C GLU A 90 -8.89 2.78 -1.25
N GLU A 91 -8.05 3.49 -0.52
CA GLU A 91 -6.61 3.63 -0.82
C GLU A 91 -5.91 2.27 -0.90
N ILE A 92 -6.25 1.36 0.00
CA ILE A 92 -5.63 0.03 0.10
C ILE A 92 -6.08 -0.88 -1.04
N SER A 93 -7.36 -0.82 -1.42
CA SER A 93 -7.91 -1.61 -2.53
C SER A 93 -7.24 -1.25 -3.86
N VAL A 94 -6.97 0.05 -4.07
CA VAL A 94 -6.27 0.57 -5.25
C VAL A 94 -4.83 0.06 -5.30
N LEU A 95 -4.09 0.20 -4.20
CA LEU A 95 -2.71 -0.29 -4.10
C LEU A 95 -2.63 -1.80 -4.30
N LYS A 96 -3.55 -2.55 -3.71
CA LYS A 96 -3.62 -4.01 -3.87
C LYS A 96 -3.83 -4.42 -5.33
N LYS A 97 -4.77 -3.76 -6.03
CA LYS A 97 -5.03 -4.04 -7.44
C LYS A 97 -3.81 -3.74 -8.32
N LEU A 98 -3.13 -2.63 -8.07
CA LEU A 98 -1.91 -2.25 -8.77
C LEU A 98 -0.74 -3.20 -8.47
N LEU A 99 -0.63 -3.69 -7.23
CA LEU A 99 0.38 -4.69 -6.86
C LEU A 99 0.15 -6.02 -7.56
N LEU A 100 -1.09 -6.52 -7.56
CA LEU A 100 -1.44 -7.75 -8.31
C LEU A 100 -1.08 -7.61 -9.79
N PHE A 101 -1.39 -6.47 -10.38
CA PHE A 101 -1.01 -6.19 -11.77
C PHE A 101 0.52 -6.12 -11.97
N LYS A 102 1.26 -5.56 -11.00
CA LYS A 102 2.74 -5.57 -11.02
C LYS A 102 3.29 -6.99 -10.96
N GLU A 103 2.74 -7.83 -10.09
CA GLU A 103 3.19 -9.23 -9.92
C GLU A 103 2.87 -10.08 -11.16
N GLU A 104 1.71 -9.89 -11.79
CA GLU A 104 1.31 -10.63 -12.99
C GLU A 104 2.10 -10.24 -14.25
N LYS A 105 2.33 -8.95 -14.46
CA LYS A 105 2.87 -8.43 -15.71
C LYS A 105 4.31 -7.96 -15.63
N GLN A 106 4.82 -7.59 -14.45
CA GLN A 106 6.17 -7.03 -14.23
C GLN A 106 6.52 -5.83 -15.14
N LYS A 107 5.49 -5.10 -15.60
CA LYS A 107 5.62 -3.98 -16.56
C LYS A 107 5.39 -2.62 -15.92
N ILE A 108 5.10 -2.56 -14.63
CA ILE A 108 4.87 -1.32 -13.88
C ILE A 108 5.79 -1.25 -12.67
N ASP A 109 6.26 -0.04 -12.40
CA ASP A 109 7.11 0.28 -11.26
C ASP A 109 6.49 1.42 -10.47
N PHE A 110 6.30 1.20 -9.18
CA PHE A 110 5.93 2.29 -8.28
C PHE A 110 7.13 3.23 -8.16
N LYS A 111 6.90 4.52 -8.35
CA LYS A 111 7.95 5.53 -8.13
C LYS A 111 7.74 6.20 -6.79
N ILE A 112 6.62 6.87 -6.64
CA ILE A 112 6.28 7.62 -5.43
C ILE A 112 4.75 7.58 -5.27
N GLY A 113 4.30 7.52 -4.02
CA GLY A 113 2.89 7.68 -3.68
C GLY A 113 2.70 8.77 -2.64
N ILE A 114 1.62 9.50 -2.76
CA ILE A 114 1.17 10.47 -1.76
C ILE A 114 -0.18 9.99 -1.26
N ILE A 115 -0.26 9.67 0.01
CA ILE A 115 -1.48 9.20 0.67
C ILE A 115 -1.71 10.08 1.89
N ASN A 116 -2.87 10.73 1.96
CA ASN A 116 -3.21 11.63 3.07
C ASN A 116 -2.10 12.67 3.36
N ASN A 117 -1.57 13.30 2.33
CA ASN A 117 -0.49 14.29 2.37
C ASN A 117 0.87 13.76 2.90
N LYS A 118 1.03 12.45 3.02
CA LYS A 118 2.32 11.82 3.34
C LYS A 118 2.92 11.18 2.10
N ILE A 119 4.22 11.33 1.94
CA ILE A 119 4.98 10.78 0.83
C ILE A 119 5.45 9.39 1.23
N PHE A 120 5.27 8.44 0.34
CA PHE A 120 5.66 7.05 0.50
C PHE A 120 6.56 6.63 -0.66
N ASP A 121 7.63 5.95 -0.33
CA ASP A 121 8.55 5.36 -1.31
C ASP A 121 8.01 4.01 -1.84
N GLU A 122 8.62 3.48 -2.88
CA GLU A 122 8.23 2.22 -3.52
C GLU A 122 8.09 1.07 -2.51
N MET A 123 9.07 0.89 -1.61
CA MET A 123 9.05 -0.19 -0.62
C MET A 123 7.89 -0.06 0.38
N GLU A 124 7.57 1.16 0.77
CA GLU A 124 6.47 1.44 1.69
C GLU A 124 5.11 1.21 1.02
N LEU A 125 4.96 1.62 -0.25
CA LEU A 125 3.75 1.36 -1.04
C LEU A 125 3.49 -0.14 -1.20
N ILE A 126 4.54 -0.92 -1.45
CA ILE A 126 4.43 -2.38 -1.54
C ILE A 126 4.01 -2.97 -0.19
N ARG A 127 4.56 -2.49 0.92
CA ARG A 127 4.14 -2.95 2.26
C ARG A 127 2.68 -2.63 2.54
N ILE A 128 2.23 -1.42 2.26
CA ILE A 128 0.83 -1.00 2.45
C ILE A 128 -0.11 -1.81 1.57
N GLY A 129 0.23 -2.03 0.31
CA GLY A 129 -0.60 -2.78 -0.62
C GLY A 129 -0.69 -4.29 -0.34
N ARG A 130 0.30 -4.86 0.36
CA ARG A 130 0.24 -6.24 0.86
C ARG A 130 -0.67 -6.40 2.09
N LEU A 131 -1.04 -5.32 2.76
CA LEU A 131 -2.00 -5.35 3.85
C LEU A 131 -3.40 -5.63 3.25
N SER A 132 -3.98 -6.77 3.63
CA SER A 132 -5.10 -7.36 2.89
C SER A 132 -6.42 -6.60 3.00
N ASN A 133 -6.65 -5.84 4.08
CA ASN A 133 -7.86 -5.01 4.28
C ASN A 133 -7.66 -4.02 5.43
N LYS A 134 -8.39 -2.91 5.41
CA LYS A 134 -8.43 -1.95 6.52
C LYS A 134 -8.76 -2.64 7.85
N GLN A 135 -9.70 -3.58 7.84
CA GLN A 135 -10.07 -4.39 9.01
C GLN A 135 -8.90 -5.23 9.56
N GLN A 136 -8.02 -5.75 8.70
CA GLN A 136 -6.83 -6.49 9.15
C GLN A 136 -5.77 -5.57 9.73
N ILE A 137 -5.67 -4.33 9.24
CA ILE A 137 -4.79 -3.32 9.83
C ILE A 137 -5.28 -2.97 11.24
N ASP A 138 -6.56 -2.68 11.38
CA ASP A 138 -7.18 -2.37 12.67
C ASP A 138 -7.02 -3.54 13.64
N ALA A 139 -7.23 -4.77 13.18
CA ALA A 139 -7.00 -5.99 13.97
C ALA A 139 -5.52 -6.15 14.36
N SER A 140 -4.57 -5.86 13.47
CA SER A 140 -3.14 -5.97 13.76
C SER A 140 -2.67 -4.94 14.80
N VAL A 141 -3.22 -3.73 14.76
CA VAL A 141 -2.96 -2.70 15.78
C VAL A 141 -3.48 -3.15 17.16
N VAL A 142 -4.72 -3.64 17.22
CA VAL A 142 -5.30 -4.18 18.46
C VAL A 142 -4.46 -5.35 18.98
N PHE A 143 -4.04 -6.25 18.10
CA PHE A 143 -3.19 -7.38 18.45
C PHE A 143 -1.82 -6.93 18.98
N ALA A 144 -1.18 -5.95 18.35
CA ALA A 144 0.09 -5.39 18.79
C ALA A 144 -0.01 -4.76 20.21
N LEU A 145 -1.12 -4.07 20.49
CA LEU A 145 -1.38 -3.51 21.82
C LEU A 145 -1.67 -4.60 22.87
N ARG A 146 -2.27 -5.72 22.48
CA ARG A 146 -2.59 -6.84 23.37
C ARG A 146 -1.37 -7.71 23.70
N MET A 147 -0.37 -7.80 22.83
CA MET A 147 0.80 -8.66 22.98
C MET A 147 1.59 -8.46 24.28
N PRO A 148 1.90 -7.24 24.75
CA PRO A 148 2.62 -7.04 26.02
C PRO A 148 1.84 -7.59 27.21
N PHE A 149 0.51 -7.47 27.24
CA PHE A 149 -0.32 -8.01 28.32
C PHE A 149 -0.31 -9.54 28.31
N ILE A 150 -0.40 -10.17 27.14
CA ILE A 150 -0.30 -11.63 27.01
C ILE A 150 1.06 -12.13 27.51
N ARG A 151 2.15 -11.42 27.24
CA ARG A 151 3.50 -11.78 27.71
C ARG A 151 3.57 -11.75 29.24
N ILE A 152 3.01 -10.74 29.88
CA ILE A 152 2.96 -10.65 31.35
C ILE A 152 2.14 -11.79 31.94
N ILE A 153 0.94 -12.06 31.42
CA ILE A 153 0.09 -13.17 31.86
C ILE A 153 0.82 -14.50 31.72
N ASN A 154 1.47 -14.75 30.59
CA ASN A 154 2.21 -15.97 30.34
C ASN A 154 3.42 -16.09 31.29
N ALA A 155 4.13 -15.01 31.60
CA ALA A 155 5.22 -14.99 32.54
C ALA A 155 4.76 -15.36 33.96
N LEU A 156 3.57 -14.94 34.38
CA LEU A 156 2.98 -15.30 35.67
C LEU A 156 2.44 -16.75 35.69
N ARG A 157 1.92 -17.25 34.59
CA ARG A 157 1.40 -18.63 34.50
C ARG A 157 2.49 -19.68 34.35
N PHE A 158 3.64 -19.32 33.79
CA PHE A 158 4.72 -20.25 33.45
C PHE A 158 5.22 -21.06 34.68
N PRO A 159 5.50 -20.48 35.87
CA PRO A 159 5.94 -21.27 37.04
C PRO A 159 4.86 -22.24 37.52
N ALA A 160 3.58 -21.86 37.48
CA ALA A 160 2.48 -22.74 37.86
C ALA A 160 2.33 -23.95 36.93
N THR A 161 2.39 -23.71 35.62
CA THR A 161 2.35 -24.81 34.65
C THR A 161 3.53 -25.75 34.74
N ARG A 162 4.73 -25.27 35.06
CA ARG A 162 5.90 -26.15 35.30
C ARG A 162 5.71 -27.07 36.50
N ILE A 163 5.13 -26.57 37.58
CA ILE A 163 4.83 -27.39 38.74
C ILE A 163 3.83 -28.49 38.39
N ILE A 164 2.76 -28.17 37.69
CA ILE A 164 1.74 -29.13 37.24
C ILE A 164 2.37 -30.22 36.36
N HIS A 165 3.19 -29.84 35.41
CA HIS A 165 3.89 -30.82 34.54
C HIS A 165 4.83 -31.71 35.35
N SER A 166 5.56 -31.16 36.32
CA SER A 166 6.45 -31.98 37.17
C SER A 166 5.67 -32.95 38.02
N LEU A 167 4.53 -32.56 38.60
CA LEU A 167 3.65 -33.44 39.35
C LEU A 167 3.06 -34.56 38.49
N ASN A 168 2.57 -34.23 37.30
CA ASN A 168 2.05 -35.22 36.34
C ASN A 168 3.12 -36.24 35.97
N TYR A 169 4.36 -35.79 35.70
CA TYR A 169 5.48 -36.67 35.40
C TYR A 169 5.79 -37.65 36.52
N ILE A 170 5.74 -37.20 37.79
CA ILE A 170 5.94 -38.07 38.99
C ILE A 170 4.82 -39.11 39.07
N VAL A 171 3.57 -38.70 38.85
CA VAL A 171 2.41 -39.62 38.89
C VAL A 171 2.50 -40.67 37.79
N GLU A 172 2.83 -40.30 36.57
CA GLU A 172 3.04 -41.24 35.49
C GLU A 172 4.16 -42.25 35.76
N LYS A 173 5.26 -41.76 36.32
CA LYS A 173 6.38 -42.65 36.69
C LYS A 173 6.02 -43.64 37.81
N GLN A 174 5.22 -43.19 38.80
CA GLN A 174 4.74 -44.08 39.86
C GLN A 174 3.70 -45.10 39.36
N SER A 175 2.86 -44.75 38.40
CA SER A 175 1.91 -45.68 37.79
C SER A 175 2.61 -46.74 36.91
N SER A 176 3.67 -46.38 36.21
CA SER A 176 4.46 -47.32 35.39
C SER A 176 5.19 -48.34 36.25
N VAL A 177 5.73 -47.95 37.43
CA VAL A 177 6.41 -48.86 38.36
C VAL A 177 5.45 -49.83 39.07
N LYS A 178 4.15 -49.47 39.19
CA LYS A 178 3.13 -50.39 39.74
C LYS A 178 2.61 -51.45 38.80
N ILE A 179 2.84 -51.32 37.49
CA ILE A 179 2.41 -52.26 36.47
C ILE A 179 3.48 -53.36 36.24
N GLU A 180 4.72 -53.11 36.63
CA GLU A 180 5.84 -54.09 36.53
C GLU A 180 6.04 -54.94 37.79
N LYS A 181 5.15 -54.86 38.75
CA LYS A 181 5.11 -55.78 39.91
C LYS A 181 3.83 -56.60 39.89
#